data_5306ccfd3037e2c63918462948cc8726
#
_entry.id   5306ccfd3037e2c63918462948cc8726
#
_cell.length_a   1.000
_cell.length_b   1.000
_cell.length_c   1.000
_cell.angle_alpha   90.00
_cell.angle_beta   90.00
_cell.angle_gamma   90.00
#
_symmetry.space_group_name_H-M   'P 1'
#
loop_
_entity.id
_entity.type
_entity.pdbx_description
1 polymer ?
#
loop_
_entity_poly.entity_id
_entity_poly.type
_entity_poly.pdbx_seq_one_letter_code
_entity_poly.pdbx_strand_id
1 'polypeptide(L)'
;MEEKDVLRFLRCESSDLVEFAVKMANLTWKEELAITLCGRKDKTQNQAAEESCFSVDTMQKWYRRGIEKLGRAWGGVWWIWKILE
;
A
#
# COMPACT_ATOMS: atom_id res chain seq x y z
N MET A 1 12.10 -5.49 1.89
CA MET A 1 11.01 -5.85 0.97
C MET A 1 10.89 -4.80 -0.12
N GLU A 2 10.87 -5.20 -1.37
CA GLU A 2 10.83 -4.27 -2.49
C GLU A 2 9.42 -3.78 -2.77
N GLU A 3 9.31 -2.62 -3.41
CA GLU A 3 8.02 -2.02 -3.76
C GLU A 3 7.12 -2.97 -4.54
N LYS A 4 7.66 -3.69 -5.52
CA LYS A 4 6.88 -4.63 -6.33
C LYS A 4 6.28 -5.76 -5.49
N ASP A 5 6.97 -6.20 -4.45
CA ASP A 5 6.49 -7.24 -3.54
C ASP A 5 5.35 -6.71 -2.68
N VAL A 6 5.47 -5.47 -2.21
CA VAL A 6 4.40 -4.81 -1.45
C VAL A 6 3.15 -4.65 -2.31
N LEU A 7 3.30 -4.21 -3.56
CA LEU A 7 2.19 -4.07 -4.49
C LEU A 7 1.51 -5.40 -4.79
N ARG A 8 2.31 -6.44 -4.99
CA ARG A 8 1.79 -7.78 -5.23
C ARG A 8 0.96 -8.28 -4.05
N PHE A 9 1.42 -8.04 -2.84
CA PHE A 9 0.70 -8.39 -1.62
C PHE A 9 -0.61 -7.61 -1.51
N LEU A 10 -0.59 -6.30 -1.78
CA LEU A 10 -1.78 -5.45 -1.73
C LEU A 10 -2.87 -5.90 -2.71
N ARG A 11 -2.48 -6.50 -3.81
CA ARG A 11 -3.39 -6.96 -4.86
C ARG A 11 -3.81 -8.41 -4.72
N CYS A 12 -3.41 -9.07 -3.63
CA CYS A 12 -3.83 -10.46 -3.41
C CYS A 12 -5.33 -10.50 -3.06
N GLU A 13 -5.92 -11.69 -3.24
CA GLU A 13 -7.38 -11.85 -3.07
C GLU A 13 -7.85 -11.79 -1.62
N SER A 14 -6.96 -12.00 -0.67
CA SER A 14 -7.33 -12.02 0.75
C SER A 14 -7.42 -10.60 1.32
N SER A 15 -8.61 -10.02 1.25
CA SER A 15 -8.88 -8.67 1.80
C SER A 15 -8.59 -8.58 3.29
N ASP A 16 -8.97 -9.59 4.05
CA ASP A 16 -8.77 -9.61 5.50
C ASP A 16 -7.30 -9.57 5.88
N LEU A 17 -6.49 -10.35 5.16
CA LEU A 17 -5.05 -10.38 5.39
C LEU A 17 -4.40 -9.04 5.06
N VAL A 18 -4.83 -8.42 3.95
CA VAL A 18 -4.33 -7.11 3.54
C VAL A 18 -4.73 -6.04 4.56
N GLU A 19 -5.97 -6.04 5.02
CA GLU A 19 -6.42 -5.07 6.03
C GLU A 19 -5.64 -5.21 7.34
N PHE A 20 -5.41 -6.44 7.77
CA PHE A 20 -4.61 -6.71 8.96
C PHE A 20 -3.20 -6.17 8.81
N ALA A 21 -2.57 -6.43 7.67
CA ALA A 21 -1.21 -5.98 7.40
C ALA A 21 -1.12 -4.45 7.34
N VAL A 22 -2.12 -3.80 6.74
CA VAL A 22 -2.18 -2.34 6.68
C VAL A 22 -2.31 -1.74 8.08
N LYS A 23 -3.14 -2.34 8.92
CA LYS A 23 -3.28 -1.90 10.31
C LYS A 23 -1.99 -2.08 11.10
N MET A 24 -1.28 -3.17 10.88
CA MET A 24 0.02 -3.40 11.53
C MET A 24 1.06 -2.36 11.14
N ALA A 25 1.00 -1.84 9.93
CA ALA A 25 1.93 -0.84 9.43
C ALA A 25 1.69 0.55 10.06
N ASN A 26 0.55 0.75 10.72
CA ASN A 26 0.20 2.00 11.40
C ASN A 26 0.28 3.20 10.48
N LEU A 27 -0.34 3.11 9.31
CA LEU A 27 -0.36 4.19 8.33
C LEU A 27 -1.24 5.35 8.79
N THR A 28 -0.84 6.59 8.43
CA THR A 28 -1.74 7.72 8.58
C THR A 28 -2.87 7.60 7.55
N TRP A 29 -3.98 8.32 7.76
CA TRP A 29 -5.10 8.28 6.82
C TRP A 29 -4.69 8.72 5.41
N LYS A 30 -3.71 9.64 5.32
CA LYS A 30 -3.18 10.13 4.03
C LYS A 30 -2.44 9.02 3.29
N GLU A 31 -1.58 8.32 3.99
CA GLU A 31 -0.82 7.19 3.43
C GLU A 31 -1.75 6.06 3.04
N GLU A 32 -2.72 5.75 3.88
CA GLU A 32 -3.71 4.71 3.61
C GLU A 32 -4.55 5.04 2.36
N LEU A 33 -4.95 6.30 2.20
CA LEU A 33 -5.67 6.75 1.02
C LEU A 33 -4.84 6.53 -0.25
N ALA A 34 -3.59 6.95 -0.25
CA ALA A 34 -2.70 6.79 -1.40
C ALA A 34 -2.45 5.32 -1.72
N ILE A 35 -2.24 4.49 -0.72
CA ILE A 35 -2.03 3.06 -0.88
C ILE A 35 -3.29 2.38 -1.44
N THR A 36 -4.46 2.77 -0.97
CA THR A 36 -5.73 2.22 -1.46
C THR A 36 -5.93 2.55 -2.93
N LEU A 37 -5.75 3.81 -3.31
CA LEU A 37 -6.00 4.24 -4.69
C LEU A 37 -4.93 3.74 -5.66
N CYS A 38 -3.67 3.94 -5.34
CA CYS A 38 -2.56 3.59 -6.25
C CYS A 38 -2.12 2.14 -6.14
N GLY A 39 -2.23 1.54 -4.97
CA GLY A 39 -1.82 0.17 -4.73
C GLY A 39 -2.92 -0.83 -5.03
N ARG A 40 -4.00 -0.83 -4.24
CA ARG A 40 -5.06 -1.83 -4.34
C ARG A 40 -5.93 -1.66 -5.57
N LYS A 41 -6.31 -0.42 -5.90
CA LYS A 41 -7.17 -0.13 -7.06
C LYS A 41 -6.41 0.09 -8.35
N ASP A 42 -5.08 0.04 -8.29
CA ASP A 42 -4.19 0.18 -9.45
C ASP A 42 -4.44 1.44 -10.27
N LYS A 43 -4.79 2.53 -9.61
CA LYS A 43 -4.96 3.82 -10.28
C LYS A 43 -3.61 4.49 -10.45
N THR A 44 -3.47 5.27 -11.53
CA THR A 44 -2.28 6.12 -11.70
C THR A 44 -2.31 7.22 -10.65
N GLN A 45 -1.16 7.84 -10.38
CA GLN A 45 -1.08 8.96 -9.44
C GLN A 45 -1.93 10.14 -9.91
N ASN A 46 -2.03 10.37 -11.23
CA ASN A 46 -2.89 11.41 -11.79
C ASN A 46 -4.36 11.13 -11.48
N GLN A 47 -4.81 9.88 -11.70
CA GLN A 47 -6.19 9.48 -11.42
C GLN A 47 -6.51 9.58 -9.93
N ALA A 48 -5.59 9.14 -9.08
CA ALA A 48 -5.76 9.20 -7.64
C ALA A 48 -5.84 10.65 -7.13
N ALA A 49 -4.99 11.52 -7.65
CA ALA A 49 -4.99 12.93 -7.29
C ALA A 49 -6.30 13.59 -7.69
N GLU A 50 -6.77 13.32 -8.90
CA GLU A 50 -8.03 13.86 -9.41
C GLU A 50 -9.22 13.42 -8.57
N GLU A 51 -9.30 12.14 -8.24
CA GLU A 51 -10.39 11.57 -7.45
C GLU A 51 -10.41 12.10 -6.01
N SER A 52 -9.24 12.29 -5.41
CA SER A 52 -9.11 12.71 -4.01
C SER A 52 -9.03 14.21 -3.82
N CYS A 53 -8.94 14.99 -4.90
CA CYS A 53 -8.78 16.44 -4.87
C CYS A 53 -7.45 16.92 -4.27
N PHE A 54 -6.42 16.06 -4.28
CA PHE A 54 -5.06 16.42 -3.88
C PHE A 54 -4.17 16.50 -5.12
N SER A 55 -3.01 17.16 -4.97
CA SER A 55 -2.06 17.26 -6.08
C SER A 55 -1.36 15.92 -6.34
N VAL A 56 -0.84 15.75 -7.56
CA VAL A 56 -0.07 14.56 -7.93
C VAL A 56 1.17 14.42 -7.04
N ASP A 57 1.88 15.50 -6.78
CA ASP A 57 3.07 15.49 -5.92
C ASP A 57 2.75 15.04 -4.50
N THR A 58 1.64 15.52 -3.95
CA THR A 58 1.17 15.11 -2.62
C THR A 58 0.83 13.63 -2.59
N MET A 59 0.11 13.16 -3.60
CA MET A 59 -0.29 11.76 -3.70
C MET A 59 0.94 10.84 -3.82
N GLN A 60 1.91 11.22 -4.63
CA GLN A 60 3.15 10.49 -4.80
C GLN A 60 3.94 10.40 -3.48
N LYS A 61 4.00 11.49 -2.74
CA LYS A 61 4.70 11.54 -1.45
C LYS A 61 4.05 10.60 -0.44
N TRP A 62 2.73 10.65 -0.31
CA TRP A 62 2.00 9.77 0.61
C TRP A 62 2.10 8.31 0.23
N TYR A 63 2.00 8.01 -1.06
CA TYR A 63 2.16 6.66 -1.58
C TYR A 63 3.54 6.08 -1.25
N ARG A 64 4.58 6.86 -1.50
CA ARG A 64 5.96 6.42 -1.23
C ARG A 64 6.17 6.14 0.25
N ARG A 65 5.68 7.03 1.12
CA ARG A 65 5.76 6.83 2.57
C ARG A 65 4.99 5.60 3.02
N GLY A 66 3.82 5.39 2.47
CA GLY A 66 3.01 4.21 2.76
C GLY A 66 3.72 2.92 2.37
N ILE A 67 4.30 2.88 1.18
CA ILE A 67 5.05 1.71 0.71
C ILE A 67 6.25 1.41 1.62
N GLU A 68 6.97 2.44 2.05
CA GLU A 68 8.09 2.27 2.97
C GLU A 68 7.65 1.67 4.31
N LYS A 69 6.58 2.21 4.88
CA LYS A 69 6.05 1.70 6.16
C LYS A 69 5.56 0.27 6.04
N LEU A 70 4.85 -0.05 4.97
CA LEU A 70 4.38 -1.40 4.71
C LEU A 70 5.55 -2.37 4.54
N GLY A 71 6.56 -1.97 3.79
CA GLY A 71 7.76 -2.80 3.59
C GLY A 71 8.46 -3.12 4.90
N ARG A 72 8.56 -2.16 5.80
CA ARG A 72 9.15 -2.38 7.13
C ARG A 72 8.28 -3.27 8.00
N ALA A 73 6.97 -3.01 8.04
CA ALA A 73 6.05 -3.77 8.87
C ALA A 73 5.96 -5.23 8.42
N TRP A 74 5.92 -5.45 7.10
CA TRP A 74 5.76 -6.79 6.54
C TRP A 74 7.06 -7.57 6.41
N GLY A 75 8.21 -6.91 6.57
CA GLY A 75 9.51 -7.58 6.48
C GLY A 75 9.61 -8.78 7.40
N GLY A 76 9.00 -8.71 8.59
CA GLY A 76 8.99 -9.79 9.56
C GLY A 76 8.01 -10.93 9.25
N VAL A 77 7.02 -10.72 8.38
CA VAL A 77 6.00 -11.72 8.05
C VAL A 77 6.01 -12.12 6.58
N TRP A 78 6.88 -11.53 5.79
CA TRP A 78 6.98 -11.77 4.36
C TRP A 78 7.17 -13.25 4.01
N TRP A 79 7.99 -13.94 4.76
CA TRP A 79 8.28 -15.35 4.52
C TRP A 79 7.04 -16.23 4.74
N ILE A 80 6.17 -15.85 5.68
CA ILE A 80 4.92 -16.58 5.93
C ILE A 80 4.01 -16.49 4.72
N TRP A 81 3.87 -15.29 4.15
CA TRP A 81 3.06 -15.10 2.95
C TRP A 81 3.59 -15.91 1.77
N LYS A 82 4.90 -15.96 1.62
CA LYS A 82 5.52 -16.75 0.56
C LYS A 82 5.22 -18.25 0.68
N ILE A 83 5.18 -18.76 1.89
CA ILE A 83 4.84 -20.15 2.16
C ILE A 83 3.39 -20.43 1.79
N LEU A 84 2.48 -19.48 2.11
CA LEU A 84 1.05 -19.63 1.83
C LEU A 84 0.69 -19.43 0.36
N GLU A 85 1.56 -18.76 -0.38
CA GLU A 85 1.37 -18.57 -1.81
C GLU A 85 1.61 -19.87 -2.57
#